data_1565463ae2e1a148447ae6d2a1d76895
#
_entry.id   1565463ae2e1a148447ae6d2a1d76895
#
_cell.length_a   1.000
_cell.length_b   1.000
_cell.length_c   1.000
_cell.angle_alpha   90.00
_cell.angle_beta   90.00
_cell.angle_gamma   90.00
#
_symmetry.space_group_name_H-M   'P 1'
#
loop_
_entity.id
_entity.type
_entity.pdbx_description
1 polymer ?
#
loop_
_entity_poly.entity_id
_entity_poly.type
_entity_poly.pdbx_seq_one_letter_code
_entity_poly.pdbx_strand_id
1 'polypeptide(L)'
;TYKEAMEKYGTDRPDIRKDKNDADLLAFCWIVDFPFFEKTDEGKWTFTHNPFSAAKKEFDEDLMEKKNIADILTTQYDVALNGFEIGGGSIRNHKPESLEKVFEIMGYKKEDIYEKFGHMLQAFEFGAPPHGGIAWGFERLLAILRNEPNIREVIAFPKTGDGRDLMMSAPAQVDKKQLKELHIKIEKPKTTKKE
;
A
#
# COMPACT_ATOMS: atom_id res chain seq x y z
N THR A 1 -16.49 -3.47 -8.07
CA THR A 1 -15.17 -3.07 -8.64
C THR A 1 -14.73 -1.72 -8.08
N TYR A 2 -13.42 -1.47 -8.13
CA TYR A 2 -12.86 -0.16 -7.78
C TYR A 2 -13.52 0.98 -8.57
N LYS A 3 -13.67 0.79 -9.88
CA LYS A 3 -14.33 1.78 -10.76
C LYS A 3 -15.74 2.12 -10.31
N GLU A 4 -16.58 1.11 -10.04
CA GLU A 4 -17.94 1.33 -9.54
C GLU A 4 -17.95 2.03 -8.18
N ALA A 5 -17.04 1.69 -7.28
CA ALA A 5 -16.92 2.33 -5.98
C ALA A 5 -16.59 3.82 -6.11
N MET A 6 -15.62 4.15 -6.96
CA MET A 6 -15.24 5.54 -7.24
C MET A 6 -16.35 6.33 -7.94
N GLU A 7 -17.03 5.75 -8.94
CA GLU A 7 -18.12 6.41 -9.66
C GLU A 7 -19.35 6.66 -8.76
N LYS A 8 -19.71 5.70 -7.91
CA LYS A 8 -20.93 5.75 -7.10
C LYS A 8 -20.74 6.46 -5.75
N TYR A 9 -19.58 6.29 -5.12
CA TYR A 9 -19.34 6.74 -3.76
C TYR A 9 -18.19 7.75 -3.63
N GLY A 10 -17.38 7.94 -4.68
CA GLY A 10 -16.20 8.80 -4.66
C GLY A 10 -15.06 8.28 -3.79
N THR A 11 -15.07 7.00 -3.44
CA THR A 11 -14.08 6.38 -2.56
C THR A 11 -14.02 4.86 -2.79
N ASP A 12 -12.85 4.27 -2.56
CA ASP A 12 -12.59 2.83 -2.57
C ASP A 12 -12.93 2.11 -1.25
N ARG A 13 -13.45 2.84 -0.27
CA ARG A 13 -13.91 2.33 1.04
C ARG A 13 -15.31 2.86 1.35
N PRO A 14 -16.33 2.48 0.59
CA PRO A 14 -17.66 3.04 0.74
C PRO A 14 -18.36 2.58 2.03
N ASP A 15 -19.13 3.48 2.62
CA ASP A 15 -20.14 3.11 3.60
C ASP A 15 -21.44 2.77 2.87
N ILE A 16 -21.72 1.48 2.77
CA ILE A 16 -22.91 0.94 2.07
C ILE A 16 -24.10 0.66 3.00
N ARG A 17 -24.03 1.10 4.27
CA ARG A 17 -25.16 0.95 5.21
C ARG A 17 -26.40 1.65 4.69
N LYS A 18 -27.56 1.04 4.94
CA LYS A 18 -28.86 1.66 4.66
C LYS A 18 -29.17 2.79 5.63
N ASP A 19 -28.85 2.58 6.90
CA ASP A 19 -28.89 3.61 7.96
C ASP A 19 -27.47 3.82 8.51
N LYS A 20 -26.89 4.97 8.22
CA LYS A 20 -25.53 5.33 8.70
C LYS A 20 -25.48 5.73 10.16
N ASN A 21 -26.65 6.02 10.78
CA ASN A 21 -26.74 6.35 12.19
C ASN A 21 -26.83 5.12 13.09
N ASP A 22 -27.15 3.95 12.51
CA ASP A 22 -27.16 2.70 13.23
C ASP A 22 -25.73 2.19 13.42
N ALA A 23 -25.22 2.29 14.64
CA ALA A 23 -23.87 1.85 15.00
C ALA A 23 -23.70 0.31 15.00
N ASP A 24 -24.79 -0.41 15.20
CA ASP A 24 -24.79 -1.88 15.23
C ASP A 24 -24.89 -2.50 13.84
N LEU A 25 -25.20 -1.68 12.82
CA LEU A 25 -25.28 -2.14 11.44
C LEU A 25 -23.88 -2.23 10.83
N LEU A 26 -23.42 -3.46 10.59
CA LEU A 26 -22.14 -3.77 9.96
C LEU A 26 -22.35 -4.15 8.49
N ALA A 27 -21.86 -3.32 7.56
CA ALA A 27 -22.01 -3.52 6.14
C ALA A 27 -20.62 -3.69 5.48
N PHE A 28 -20.28 -4.95 5.21
CA PHE A 28 -19.01 -5.31 4.56
C PHE A 28 -19.14 -5.28 3.05
N CYS A 29 -18.11 -4.84 2.36
CA CYS A 29 -17.98 -5.04 0.92
C CYS A 29 -16.53 -5.31 0.53
N TRP A 30 -16.37 -6.11 -0.54
CA TRP A 30 -15.10 -6.29 -1.22
C TRP A 30 -14.96 -5.24 -2.30
N ILE A 31 -13.77 -4.64 -2.38
CA ILE A 31 -13.35 -3.81 -3.51
C ILE A 31 -12.29 -4.59 -4.26
N VAL A 32 -12.50 -4.76 -5.56
CA VAL A 32 -11.67 -5.56 -6.45
C VAL A 32 -11.40 -4.79 -7.74
N ASP A 33 -10.54 -5.31 -8.60
CA ASP A 33 -10.25 -4.71 -9.92
C ASP A 33 -9.62 -3.32 -9.79
N PHE A 34 -8.63 -3.23 -8.92
CA PHE A 34 -7.82 -2.02 -8.78
C PHE A 34 -6.95 -1.79 -10.02
N PRO A 35 -6.80 -0.55 -10.49
CA PRO A 35 -5.81 -0.24 -11.52
C PRO A 35 -4.40 -0.59 -11.01
N PHE A 36 -3.56 -1.11 -11.88
CA PHE A 36 -2.19 -1.46 -11.51
C PHE A 36 -1.31 -0.22 -11.42
N PHE A 37 -1.43 0.65 -12.40
CA PHE A 37 -0.55 1.79 -12.58
C PHE A 37 -1.31 3.10 -12.57
N GLU A 38 -0.63 4.12 -12.09
CA GLU A 38 -1.06 5.52 -12.18
C GLU A 38 0.11 6.39 -12.63
N LYS A 39 -0.17 7.62 -13.00
CA LYS A 39 0.87 8.59 -13.34
C LYS A 39 1.18 9.48 -12.16
N THR A 40 2.48 9.67 -11.90
CA THR A 40 2.97 10.71 -10.98
C THR A 40 2.75 12.11 -11.58
N ASP A 41 2.91 13.14 -10.76
CA ASP A 41 2.87 14.55 -11.20
C ASP A 41 3.89 14.84 -12.32
N GLU A 42 4.99 14.07 -12.37
CA GLU A 42 6.01 14.15 -13.44
C GLU A 42 5.62 13.37 -14.71
N GLY A 43 4.45 12.75 -14.75
CA GLY A 43 3.97 11.96 -15.88
C GLY A 43 4.60 10.56 -16.02
N LYS A 44 5.39 10.12 -15.06
CA LYS A 44 5.97 8.77 -15.02
C LYS A 44 4.95 7.76 -14.48
N TRP A 45 5.08 6.51 -14.92
CA TRP A 45 4.28 5.44 -14.35
C TRP A 45 4.79 5.01 -12.97
N THR A 46 3.87 4.79 -12.04
CA THR A 46 4.08 4.15 -10.74
C THR A 46 2.93 3.21 -10.45
N PHE A 47 3.07 2.39 -9.44
CA PHE A 47 1.97 1.50 -8.98
C PHE A 47 0.95 2.31 -8.17
N THR A 48 -0.32 1.91 -8.25
CA THR A 48 -1.39 2.52 -7.46
C THR A 48 -1.30 2.13 -5.98
N HIS A 49 -1.01 0.86 -5.68
CA HIS A 49 -0.97 0.34 -4.31
C HIS A 49 0.37 -0.32 -3.98
N ASN A 50 0.78 -1.34 -4.71
CA ASN A 50 2.10 -1.97 -4.59
C ASN A 50 2.48 -2.69 -5.91
N PRO A 51 3.80 -2.86 -6.18
CA PRO A 51 4.25 -3.50 -7.41
C PRO A 51 4.23 -5.03 -7.37
N PHE A 52 3.93 -5.64 -6.23
CA PHE A 52 4.05 -7.08 -6.00
C PHE A 52 2.75 -7.85 -6.23
N SER A 53 1.63 -7.17 -6.47
CA SER A 53 0.38 -7.79 -6.90
C SER A 53 0.52 -8.33 -8.32
N ALA A 54 -0.11 -9.45 -8.63
CA ALA A 54 -0.18 -9.92 -10.01
C ALA A 54 -1.17 -9.05 -10.82
N ALA A 55 -0.90 -8.86 -12.09
CA ALA A 55 -1.92 -8.41 -13.03
C ALA A 55 -3.01 -9.48 -13.15
N LYS A 56 -4.23 -9.10 -13.49
CA LYS A 56 -5.25 -10.06 -13.88
C LYS A 56 -4.85 -10.72 -15.18
N LYS A 57 -5.17 -12.01 -15.34
CA LYS A 57 -4.72 -12.85 -16.44
C LYS A 57 -5.03 -12.28 -17.83
N GLU A 58 -6.16 -11.62 -17.97
CA GLU A 58 -6.58 -10.96 -19.21
C GLU A 58 -5.67 -9.81 -19.65
N PHE A 59 -4.82 -9.30 -18.76
CA PHE A 59 -3.85 -8.23 -19.02
C PHE A 59 -2.39 -8.72 -19.05
N ASP A 60 -2.15 -10.05 -19.01
CA ASP A 60 -0.79 -10.61 -19.06
C ASP A 60 -0.03 -10.15 -20.32
N GLU A 61 -0.71 -10.14 -21.49
CA GLU A 61 -0.10 -9.70 -22.76
C GLU A 61 0.21 -8.19 -22.75
N ASP A 62 -0.73 -7.36 -22.29
CA ASP A 62 -0.54 -5.91 -22.19
C ASP A 62 0.62 -5.56 -21.25
N LEU A 63 0.74 -6.27 -20.13
CA LEU A 63 1.84 -6.10 -19.19
C LEU A 63 3.19 -6.46 -19.84
N MET A 64 3.27 -7.64 -20.49
CA MET A 64 4.51 -8.13 -21.09
C MET A 64 4.98 -7.27 -22.27
N GLU A 65 4.04 -6.75 -23.06
CA GLU A 65 4.31 -5.86 -24.19
C GLU A 65 4.36 -4.38 -23.82
N LYS A 66 4.08 -4.04 -22.56
CA LYS A 66 4.01 -2.65 -22.02
C LYS A 66 3.02 -1.79 -22.81
N LYS A 67 1.88 -2.36 -23.18
CA LYS A 67 0.78 -1.70 -23.89
C LYS A 67 -0.38 -1.43 -22.94
N ASN A 68 -1.24 -0.51 -23.29
CA ASN A 68 -2.48 -0.18 -22.58
C ASN A 68 -2.29 -0.09 -21.05
N ILE A 69 -1.15 0.46 -20.59
CA ILE A 69 -0.69 0.42 -19.19
C ILE A 69 -1.75 0.97 -18.24
N ALA A 70 -2.50 1.99 -18.67
CA ALA A 70 -3.56 2.60 -17.86
C ALA A 70 -4.75 1.67 -17.58
N ASP A 71 -4.95 0.66 -18.42
CA ASP A 71 -6.10 -0.24 -18.36
C ASP A 71 -5.79 -1.54 -17.60
N ILE A 72 -4.51 -1.78 -17.28
CA ILE A 72 -4.09 -3.00 -16.58
C ILE A 72 -4.66 -3.01 -15.16
N LEU A 73 -5.42 -4.05 -14.84
CA LEU A 73 -5.99 -4.27 -13.52
C LEU A 73 -5.19 -5.32 -12.74
N THR A 74 -5.18 -5.17 -11.41
CA THR A 74 -4.52 -6.10 -10.50
C THR A 74 -5.48 -7.13 -9.91
N THR A 75 -4.90 -8.16 -9.30
CA THR A 75 -5.57 -9.13 -8.44
C THR A 75 -5.66 -8.66 -6.98
N GLN A 76 -5.48 -7.36 -6.74
CA GLN A 76 -5.67 -6.77 -5.43
C GLN A 76 -7.14 -6.80 -5.00
N TYR A 77 -7.36 -6.91 -3.72
CA TYR A 77 -8.65 -6.81 -3.07
C TYR A 77 -8.54 -6.15 -1.72
N ASP A 78 -9.51 -5.31 -1.39
CA ASP A 78 -9.67 -4.72 -0.07
C ASP A 78 -11.05 -5.06 0.49
N VAL A 79 -11.15 -5.08 1.81
CA VAL A 79 -12.42 -5.21 2.53
C VAL A 79 -12.73 -3.90 3.20
N ALA A 80 -13.84 -3.29 2.81
CA ALA A 80 -14.37 -2.10 3.45
C ALA A 80 -15.52 -2.46 4.40
N LEU A 81 -15.56 -1.80 5.54
CA LEU A 81 -16.62 -1.89 6.55
C LEU A 81 -16.99 -0.49 7.00
N ASN A 82 -18.23 -0.08 6.79
CA ASN A 82 -18.79 1.18 7.27
C ASN A 82 -17.94 2.42 6.92
N GLY A 83 -17.33 2.46 5.73
CA GLY A 83 -16.51 3.57 5.28
C GLY A 83 -15.01 3.46 5.63
N PHE A 84 -14.58 2.34 6.21
CA PHE A 84 -13.20 2.08 6.56
C PHE A 84 -12.68 0.83 5.82
N GLU A 85 -11.48 0.90 5.29
CA GLU A 85 -10.73 -0.28 4.89
C GLU A 85 -10.26 -1.01 6.14
N ILE A 86 -10.71 -2.25 6.32
CA ILE A 86 -10.37 -3.09 7.48
C ILE A 86 -9.40 -4.22 7.15
N GLY A 87 -9.12 -4.44 5.90
CA GLY A 87 -8.14 -5.42 5.46
C GLY A 87 -7.95 -5.36 3.96
N GLY A 88 -6.79 -5.77 3.52
CA GLY A 88 -6.46 -5.80 2.11
C GLY A 88 -5.36 -6.81 1.78
N GLY A 89 -5.26 -7.16 0.53
CA GLY A 89 -4.31 -8.14 0.04
C GLY A 89 -4.33 -8.30 -1.47
N SER A 90 -3.63 -9.30 -1.95
CA SER A 90 -3.64 -9.64 -3.39
C SER A 90 -3.15 -11.09 -3.63
N ILE A 91 -3.44 -11.59 -4.81
CA ILE A 91 -2.65 -12.68 -5.38
C ILE A 91 -1.33 -12.06 -5.87
N ARG A 92 -0.22 -12.67 -5.50
CA ARG A 92 1.12 -12.09 -5.72
C ARG A 92 1.65 -12.41 -7.11
N ASN A 93 2.45 -11.47 -7.61
CA ASN A 93 3.22 -11.68 -8.83
C ASN A 93 4.44 -12.56 -8.50
N HIS A 94 4.29 -13.85 -8.69
CA HIS A 94 5.31 -14.86 -8.38
C HIS A 94 6.15 -15.28 -9.60
N LYS A 95 5.90 -14.67 -10.76
CA LYS A 95 6.65 -14.92 -12.00
C LYS A 95 7.74 -13.85 -12.14
N PRO A 96 9.04 -14.24 -12.19
CA PRO A 96 10.15 -13.28 -12.28
C PRO A 96 10.02 -12.34 -13.47
N GLU A 97 9.72 -12.87 -14.65
CA GLU A 97 9.61 -12.09 -15.88
C GLU A 97 8.47 -11.07 -15.84
N SER A 98 7.35 -11.41 -15.23
CA SER A 98 6.21 -10.50 -15.07
C SER A 98 6.53 -9.38 -14.06
N LEU A 99 7.21 -9.72 -12.96
CA LEU A 99 7.61 -8.73 -11.96
C LEU A 99 8.69 -7.77 -12.50
N GLU A 100 9.65 -8.26 -13.30
CA GLU A 100 10.60 -7.40 -14.01
C GLU A 100 9.87 -6.38 -14.89
N LYS A 101 8.82 -6.79 -15.63
CA LYS A 101 8.04 -5.89 -16.49
C LYS A 101 7.34 -4.79 -15.70
N VAL A 102 6.81 -5.10 -14.54
CA VAL A 102 6.23 -4.10 -13.63
C VAL A 102 7.27 -3.02 -13.30
N PHE A 103 8.46 -3.41 -12.88
CA PHE A 103 9.53 -2.46 -12.56
C PHE A 103 10.04 -1.69 -13.78
N GLU A 104 10.14 -2.34 -14.95
CA GLU A 104 10.52 -1.68 -16.19
C GLU A 104 9.49 -0.60 -16.61
N ILE A 105 8.19 -0.85 -16.44
CA ILE A 105 7.12 0.14 -16.69
C ILE A 105 7.29 1.35 -15.79
N MET A 106 7.71 1.14 -14.54
CA MET A 106 8.00 2.20 -13.58
C MET A 106 9.32 2.95 -13.87
N GLY A 107 10.06 2.54 -14.90
CA GLY A 107 11.30 3.20 -15.34
C GLY A 107 12.57 2.70 -14.67
N TYR A 108 12.53 1.59 -13.93
CA TYR A 108 13.75 0.97 -13.39
C TYR A 108 14.53 0.28 -14.51
N LYS A 109 15.85 0.38 -14.48
CA LYS A 109 16.74 -0.38 -15.34
C LYS A 109 16.94 -1.79 -14.78
N LYS A 110 17.29 -2.71 -15.64
CA LYS A 110 17.48 -4.12 -15.24
C LYS A 110 18.52 -4.28 -14.13
N GLU A 111 19.61 -3.53 -14.23
CA GLU A 111 20.69 -3.53 -13.21
C GLU A 111 20.16 -3.11 -11.84
N ASP A 112 19.36 -2.04 -11.78
CA ASP A 112 18.78 -1.52 -10.54
C ASP A 112 17.76 -2.51 -9.94
N ILE A 113 16.99 -3.21 -10.80
CA ILE A 113 16.04 -4.23 -10.37
C ILE A 113 16.79 -5.39 -9.71
N TYR A 114 17.85 -5.89 -10.34
CA TYR A 114 18.61 -7.03 -9.81
C TYR A 114 19.44 -6.65 -8.57
N GLU A 115 19.94 -5.43 -8.49
CA GLU A 115 20.61 -4.94 -7.28
C GLU A 115 19.67 -4.94 -6.07
N LYS A 116 18.41 -4.51 -6.26
CA LYS A 116 17.43 -4.37 -5.16
C LYS A 116 16.64 -5.64 -4.88
N PHE A 117 16.21 -6.34 -5.91
CA PHE A 117 15.25 -7.44 -5.86
C PHE A 117 15.79 -8.76 -6.42
N GLY A 118 17.06 -8.81 -6.88
CA GLY A 118 17.62 -9.99 -7.52
C GLY A 118 17.51 -11.25 -6.68
N HIS A 119 17.73 -11.16 -5.38
CA HIS A 119 17.57 -12.29 -4.45
C HIS A 119 16.14 -12.88 -4.44
N MET A 120 15.13 -12.04 -4.57
CA MET A 120 13.72 -12.47 -4.63
C MET A 120 13.38 -13.07 -6.01
N LEU A 121 13.83 -12.41 -7.09
CA LEU A 121 13.62 -12.91 -8.46
C LEU A 121 14.25 -14.28 -8.65
N GLN A 122 15.50 -14.47 -8.19
CA GLN A 122 16.18 -15.77 -8.20
C GLN A 122 15.43 -16.81 -7.38
N ALA A 123 14.90 -16.45 -6.21
CA ALA A 123 14.11 -17.38 -5.41
C ALA A 123 12.86 -17.86 -6.17
N PHE A 124 12.21 -16.99 -6.93
CA PHE A 124 11.04 -17.34 -7.73
C PHE A 124 11.39 -18.27 -8.92
N GLU A 125 12.61 -18.19 -9.47
CA GLU A 125 13.09 -19.09 -10.52
C GLU A 125 13.15 -20.57 -10.07
N PHE A 126 13.29 -20.82 -8.76
CA PHE A 126 13.22 -22.17 -8.19
C PHE A 126 11.80 -22.73 -8.07
N GLY A 127 10.78 -21.99 -8.49
CA GLY A 127 9.40 -22.43 -8.57
C GLY A 127 8.53 -21.99 -7.39
N ALA A 128 8.31 -20.71 -7.22
CA ALA A 128 7.32 -20.21 -6.27
C ALA A 128 5.89 -20.60 -6.70
N PRO A 129 5.06 -21.20 -5.83
CA PRO A 129 3.68 -21.48 -6.17
C PRO A 129 2.86 -20.19 -6.27
N PRO A 130 1.72 -20.18 -6.97
CA PRO A 130 0.75 -19.13 -6.85
C PRO A 130 0.37 -18.96 -5.36
N HIS A 131 0.47 -17.74 -4.87
CA HIS A 131 0.20 -17.43 -3.46
C HIS A 131 -0.41 -16.04 -3.32
N GLY A 132 -1.06 -15.82 -2.21
CA GLY A 132 -1.66 -14.55 -1.86
C GLY A 132 -1.95 -14.51 -0.36
N GLY A 133 -2.52 -13.42 0.08
CA GLY A 133 -2.87 -13.25 1.49
C GLY A 133 -3.62 -11.97 1.73
N ILE A 134 -4.16 -11.85 2.94
CA ILE A 134 -4.87 -10.67 3.42
C ILE A 134 -4.27 -10.25 4.75
N ALA A 135 -4.08 -8.96 4.95
CA ALA A 135 -3.73 -8.37 6.23
C ALA A 135 -4.96 -7.65 6.80
N TRP A 136 -5.30 -7.96 8.03
CA TRP A 136 -6.42 -7.35 8.73
C TRP A 136 -5.94 -6.23 9.66
N GLY A 137 -6.59 -5.07 9.57
CA GLY A 137 -6.41 -3.98 10.52
C GLY A 137 -7.18 -4.26 11.82
N PHE A 138 -6.58 -5.03 12.74
CA PHE A 138 -7.23 -5.48 13.96
C PHE A 138 -7.81 -4.32 14.78
N GLU A 139 -7.00 -3.27 15.00
CA GLU A 139 -7.41 -2.11 15.77
C GLU A 139 -8.54 -1.33 15.08
N ARG A 140 -8.51 -1.27 13.75
CA ARG A 140 -9.57 -0.60 12.98
C ARG A 140 -10.88 -1.36 13.07
N LEU A 141 -10.83 -2.69 12.94
CA LEU A 141 -12.00 -3.54 13.14
C LEU A 141 -12.55 -3.41 14.57
N LEU A 142 -11.66 -3.46 15.57
CA LEU A 142 -12.07 -3.34 16.97
C LEU A 142 -12.70 -1.96 17.27
N ALA A 143 -12.14 -0.87 16.74
CA ALA A 143 -12.71 0.45 16.90
C ALA A 143 -14.14 0.54 16.34
N ILE A 144 -14.38 -0.03 15.15
CA ILE A 144 -15.70 -0.06 14.53
C ILE A 144 -16.67 -0.88 15.40
N LEU A 145 -16.28 -2.09 15.82
CA LEU A 145 -17.12 -2.97 16.66
C LEU A 145 -17.44 -2.36 18.04
N ARG A 146 -16.58 -1.47 18.55
CA ARG A 146 -16.78 -0.75 19.81
C ARG A 146 -17.43 0.62 19.62
N ASN A 147 -17.73 0.99 18.38
CA ASN A 147 -18.21 2.31 18.00
C ASN A 147 -17.32 3.46 18.53
N GLU A 148 -16.01 3.23 18.50
CA GLU A 148 -15.02 4.20 18.91
C GLU A 148 -14.64 5.13 17.74
N PRO A 149 -14.41 6.43 17.97
CA PRO A 149 -14.18 7.40 16.90
C PRO A 149 -12.86 7.20 16.16
N ASN A 150 -11.89 6.54 16.79
CA ASN A 150 -10.57 6.27 16.19
C ASN A 150 -9.84 5.12 16.90
N ILE A 151 -8.78 4.61 16.25
CA ILE A 151 -8.01 3.47 16.75
C ILE A 151 -7.25 3.75 18.07
N ARG A 152 -7.03 5.01 18.47
CA ARG A 152 -6.31 5.32 19.71
C ARG A 152 -7.08 4.90 20.94
N GLU A 153 -8.42 4.80 20.83
CA GLU A 153 -9.28 4.36 21.94
C GLU A 153 -9.16 2.85 22.22
N VAL A 154 -8.62 2.09 21.25
CA VAL A 154 -8.49 0.63 21.35
C VAL A 154 -7.04 0.15 21.38
N ILE A 155 -6.06 1.05 21.37
CA ILE A 155 -4.63 0.75 21.47
C ILE A 155 -4.15 1.16 22.87
N ALA A 156 -3.50 0.23 23.59
CA ALA A 156 -3.04 0.47 24.97
C ALA A 156 -2.01 1.61 25.08
N PHE A 157 -1.12 1.76 24.08
CA PHE A 157 -0.08 2.78 24.03
C PHE A 157 -0.07 3.49 22.66
N PRO A 158 -1.10 4.31 22.37
CA PRO A 158 -1.23 4.92 21.06
C PRO A 158 -0.20 6.03 20.84
N LYS A 159 0.23 6.18 19.59
CA LYS A 159 1.01 7.36 19.17
C LYS A 159 0.09 8.55 18.94
N THR A 160 0.65 9.74 19.07
CA THR A 160 -0.03 11.00 18.74
C THR A 160 -0.28 11.11 17.22
N GLY A 161 -1.13 12.06 16.79
CA GLY A 161 -1.42 12.28 15.37
C GLY A 161 -0.21 12.69 14.54
N ASP A 162 0.81 13.27 15.16
CA ASP A 162 2.11 13.60 14.56
C ASP A 162 3.17 12.49 14.73
N GLY A 163 2.74 11.29 15.14
CA GLY A 163 3.58 10.09 15.21
C GLY A 163 4.50 10.00 16.43
N ARG A 164 4.33 10.82 17.44
CA ARG A 164 5.13 10.76 18.67
C ARG A 164 4.64 9.66 19.60
N ASP A 165 5.56 9.00 20.24
CA ASP A 165 5.31 8.06 21.34
C ASP A 165 5.52 8.80 22.67
N LEU A 166 4.43 9.08 23.38
CA LEU A 166 4.48 9.83 24.63
C LEU A 166 5.04 8.99 25.78
N MET A 167 4.86 7.66 25.73
CA MET A 167 5.37 6.77 26.75
C MET A 167 6.90 6.64 26.68
N MET A 168 7.43 6.55 25.48
CA MET A 168 8.89 6.41 25.23
C MET A 168 9.59 7.76 25.05
N SER A 169 8.83 8.88 25.06
CA SER A 169 9.35 10.20 24.70
C SER A 169 10.06 10.24 23.34
N ALA A 170 9.53 9.48 22.36
CA ALA A 170 10.09 9.39 21.02
C ALA A 170 9.32 10.27 20.02
N PRO A 171 10.00 10.82 18.97
CA PRO A 171 11.43 10.67 18.67
C PRO A 171 12.33 11.47 19.63
N ALA A 172 13.49 10.93 19.94
CA ALA A 172 14.51 11.56 20.76
C ALA A 172 15.80 11.81 19.94
N GLN A 173 16.67 12.69 20.43
CA GLN A 173 17.93 12.93 19.78
C GLN A 173 18.86 11.70 19.92
N VAL A 174 19.52 11.32 18.83
CA VAL A 174 20.53 10.26 18.83
C VAL A 174 21.82 10.79 19.44
N ASP A 175 22.49 9.99 20.28
CA ASP A 175 23.76 10.33 20.88
C ASP A 175 24.82 10.54 19.79
N LYS A 176 25.62 11.60 19.97
CA LYS A 176 26.72 11.93 19.05
C LYS A 176 27.75 10.82 18.91
N LYS A 177 27.95 10.01 19.96
CA LYS A 177 28.87 8.86 19.95
C LYS A 177 28.35 7.79 18.98
N GLN A 178 27.04 7.48 19.03
CA GLN A 178 26.41 6.52 18.12
C GLN A 178 26.49 6.98 16.67
N LEU A 179 26.21 8.27 16.40
CA LEU A 179 26.37 8.82 15.05
C LEU A 179 27.80 8.69 14.53
N LYS A 180 28.80 8.95 15.41
CA LYS A 180 30.21 8.82 15.04
C LYS A 180 30.61 7.37 14.75
N GLU A 181 30.14 6.41 15.57
CA GLU A 181 30.38 4.98 15.36
C GLU A 181 29.82 4.47 14.03
N LEU A 182 28.68 5.02 13.60
CA LEU A 182 28.01 4.69 12.34
C LEU A 182 28.51 5.50 11.14
N HIS A 183 29.46 6.41 11.34
CA HIS A 183 29.94 7.36 10.32
C HIS A 183 28.81 8.21 9.69
N ILE A 184 27.75 8.51 10.46
CA ILE A 184 26.61 9.32 10.04
C ILE A 184 26.79 10.76 10.53
N LYS A 185 26.44 11.71 9.65
CA LYS A 185 26.45 13.15 9.98
C LYS A 185 25.08 13.75 9.72
N ILE A 186 24.57 14.50 10.70
CA ILE A 186 23.30 15.24 10.54
C ILE A 186 23.59 16.53 9.76
N GLU A 187 22.96 16.66 8.60
CA GLU A 187 22.93 17.93 7.87
C GLU A 187 21.72 18.75 8.32
N LYS A 188 21.98 19.98 8.74
CA LYS A 188 20.90 20.94 9.02
C LYS A 188 20.35 21.45 7.69
N PRO A 189 19.02 21.58 7.56
CA PRO A 189 18.42 22.22 6.40
C PRO A 189 19.05 23.60 6.18
N LYS A 190 19.43 23.92 4.96
CA LYS A 190 19.83 25.29 4.61
C LYS A 190 18.61 26.17 4.85
N THR A 191 18.68 27.06 5.84
CA THR A 191 17.66 28.09 6.04
C THR A 191 17.64 28.98 4.81
N THR A 192 16.72 28.75 3.89
CA THR A 192 16.37 29.76 2.88
C THR A 192 15.76 30.94 3.65
N LYS A 193 16.53 32.01 3.82
CA LYS A 193 15.95 33.30 4.20
C LYS A 193 14.88 33.60 3.14
N LYS A 194 13.62 33.62 3.55
CA LYS A 194 12.58 34.30 2.77
C LYS A 194 12.95 35.78 2.85
N GLU A 195 13.37 36.35 1.74
CA GLU A 195 13.36 37.78 1.49
C GLU A 195 11.91 38.25 1.37
#